data_5c6c61233dcd4c6ea0f73ad83a70c3fa
#
_entry.id   5c6c61233dcd4c6ea0f73ad83a70c3fa
#
_cell.length_a   1.000
_cell.length_b   1.000
_cell.length_c   1.000
_cell.angle_alpha   90.00
_cell.angle_beta   90.00
_cell.angle_gamma   90.00
#
_symmetry.space_group_name_H-M   'P 1'
#
loop_
_entity.id
_entity.type
_entity.pdbx_description
1 polymer ?
#
loop_
_entity_poly.entity_id
_entity_poly.type
_entity_poly.pdbx_seq_one_letter_code
_entity_poly.pdbx_strand_id
1 'polypeptide(L)'
;MGSDEREQAAGLFQRAYAEQMAGRLEAAAELYVKSIRLHPTAEAHTFLGWAWSFLGRVDDAIAECHKAIAVDPDFGNPYNDIGAYLIELGRHDEAVPWLKKAMTAVRYEPRHYPHLNLARVHLHRLDWALAEQELRRTLEIAPDCEPARRELGRLLAKFN
;
A
#
# COMPACT_ATOMS: atom_id res chain seq x y z
N MET A 1 22.57 7.75 23.25
CA MET A 1 22.36 6.41 22.65
C MET A 1 21.15 6.43 21.71
N GLY A 2 19.95 6.70 22.16
CA GLY A 2 18.76 6.60 21.32
C GLY A 2 18.65 7.58 20.13
N SER A 3 19.33 8.72 20.11
CA SER A 3 19.35 9.66 18.99
C SER A 3 20.23 9.15 17.83
N ASP A 4 21.38 8.58 18.17
CA ASP A 4 22.31 8.01 17.19
C ASP A 4 21.73 6.78 16.48
N GLU A 5 21.08 5.89 17.23
CA GLU A 5 20.41 4.71 16.65
C GLU A 5 19.28 5.10 15.72
N ARG A 6 18.50 6.13 16.07
CA ARG A 6 17.43 6.65 15.20
C ARG A 6 17.98 7.24 13.91
N GLU A 7 19.05 8.02 14.01
CA GLU A 7 19.71 8.62 12.84
C GLU A 7 20.30 7.54 11.92
N GLN A 8 20.98 6.55 12.50
CA GLN A 8 21.49 5.41 11.75
C GLN A 8 20.36 4.59 11.09
N ALA A 9 19.26 4.34 11.79
CA ALA A 9 18.10 3.66 11.24
C ALA A 9 17.49 4.43 10.07
N ALA A 10 17.36 5.75 10.20
CA ALA A 10 16.87 6.61 9.13
C ALA A 10 17.78 6.58 7.90
N GLY A 11 19.09 6.60 8.10
CA GLY A 11 20.07 6.47 7.01
C GLY A 11 19.97 5.14 6.28
N LEU A 12 19.81 4.04 7.01
CA LEU A 12 19.57 2.71 6.43
C LEU A 12 18.26 2.64 5.65
N PHE A 13 17.20 3.24 6.17
CA PHE A 13 15.91 3.35 5.47
C PHE A 13 16.05 4.08 4.14
N GLN A 14 16.71 5.22 4.11
CA GLN A 14 16.92 5.99 2.88
C GLN A 14 17.73 5.20 1.83
N ARG A 15 18.75 4.48 2.27
CA ARG A 15 19.51 3.59 1.39
C ARG A 15 18.65 2.43 0.87
N ALA A 16 17.83 1.83 1.74
CA ALA A 16 16.89 0.78 1.35
C ALA A 16 15.91 1.28 0.28
N TYR A 17 15.36 2.46 0.49
CA TYR A 17 14.46 3.10 -0.48
C TYR A 17 15.14 3.31 -1.84
N ALA A 18 16.38 3.81 -1.85
CA ALA A 18 17.14 3.98 -3.08
C ALA A 18 17.38 2.64 -3.81
N GLU A 19 17.71 1.56 -3.08
CA GLU A 19 17.86 0.22 -3.65
C GLU A 19 16.54 -0.29 -4.23
N GLN A 20 15.43 -0.07 -3.53
CA GLN A 20 14.10 -0.44 -4.00
C GLN A 20 13.71 0.29 -5.29
N MET A 21 13.94 1.60 -5.35
CA MET A 21 13.66 2.40 -6.55
C MET A 21 14.57 2.01 -7.73
N ALA A 22 15.74 1.48 -7.46
CA ALA A 22 16.65 0.92 -8.48
C ALA A 22 16.30 -0.53 -8.88
N GLY A 23 15.27 -1.11 -8.30
CA GLY A 23 14.84 -2.49 -8.57
C GLY A 23 15.67 -3.58 -7.87
N ARG A 24 16.59 -3.20 -6.97
CA ARG A 24 17.39 -4.16 -6.19
C ARG A 24 16.67 -4.53 -4.90
N LEU A 25 15.64 -5.36 -5.04
CA LEU A 25 14.65 -5.62 -4.00
C LEU A 25 15.20 -6.42 -2.81
N GLU A 26 16.07 -7.39 -3.05
CA GLU A 26 16.71 -8.17 -1.99
C GLU A 26 17.62 -7.28 -1.14
N ALA A 27 18.43 -6.45 -1.77
CA ALA A 27 19.31 -5.49 -1.09
C ALA A 27 18.49 -4.47 -0.29
N ALA A 28 17.37 -3.99 -0.84
CA ALA A 28 16.44 -3.10 -0.16
C ALA A 28 15.87 -3.77 1.10
N ALA A 29 15.38 -5.00 0.97
CA ALA A 29 14.80 -5.75 2.09
C ALA A 29 15.81 -5.94 3.23
N GLU A 30 17.06 -6.30 2.93
CA GLU A 30 18.12 -6.42 3.93
C GLU A 30 18.38 -5.11 4.69
N LEU A 31 18.39 -4.00 3.98
CA LEU A 31 18.60 -2.67 4.57
C LEU A 31 17.41 -2.22 5.43
N TYR A 32 16.16 -2.50 5.00
CA TYR A 32 14.99 -2.27 5.83
C TYR A 32 15.04 -3.09 7.12
N VAL A 33 15.42 -4.36 7.05
CA VAL A 33 15.56 -5.22 8.24
C VAL A 33 16.60 -4.63 9.20
N LYS A 34 17.74 -4.16 8.69
CA LYS A 34 18.77 -3.50 9.52
C LYS A 34 18.26 -2.23 10.17
N SER A 35 17.51 -1.41 9.42
CA SER A 35 16.87 -0.20 9.96
C SER A 35 15.91 -0.53 11.10
N ILE A 36 15.04 -1.52 10.91
CA ILE A 36 14.05 -1.97 11.89
C ILE A 36 14.72 -2.49 13.17
N ARG A 37 15.83 -3.21 13.05
CA ARG A 37 16.57 -3.72 14.22
C ARG A 37 17.14 -2.60 15.09
N LEU A 38 17.56 -1.49 14.49
CA LEU A 38 18.06 -0.34 15.22
C LEU A 38 16.90 0.48 15.83
N HIS A 39 15.89 0.79 15.02
CA HIS A 39 14.74 1.57 15.44
C HIS A 39 13.51 1.22 14.60
N PRO A 40 12.57 0.42 15.13
CA PRO A 40 11.36 0.06 14.41
C PRO A 40 10.48 1.28 14.11
N THR A 41 10.06 1.43 12.85
CA THR A 41 9.10 2.46 12.43
C THR A 41 8.00 1.81 11.57
N ALA A 42 6.83 2.42 11.58
CA ALA A 42 5.73 1.95 10.72
C ALA A 42 6.10 2.03 9.24
N GLU A 43 6.81 3.08 8.85
CA GLU A 43 7.33 3.26 7.50
C GLU A 43 8.28 2.13 7.08
N ALA A 44 9.25 1.79 7.93
CA ALA A 44 10.23 0.74 7.60
C ALA A 44 9.57 -0.64 7.43
N HIS A 45 8.64 -1.00 8.31
CA HIS A 45 7.86 -2.23 8.18
C HIS A 45 6.99 -2.23 6.91
N THR A 46 6.34 -1.12 6.60
CA THR A 46 5.47 -0.98 5.41
C THR A 46 6.31 -1.14 4.13
N PHE A 47 7.44 -0.46 4.03
CA PHE A 47 8.31 -0.54 2.85
C PHE A 47 9.01 -1.88 2.71
N LEU A 48 9.36 -2.54 3.82
CA LEU A 48 9.83 -3.93 3.78
C LEU A 48 8.76 -4.85 3.20
N GLY A 49 7.52 -4.69 3.64
CA GLY A 49 6.38 -5.41 3.07
C GLY A 49 6.27 -5.18 1.57
N TRP A 50 6.40 -3.94 1.12
CA TRP A 50 6.38 -3.61 -0.29
C TRP A 50 7.51 -4.30 -1.08
N ALA A 51 8.74 -4.28 -0.58
CA ALA A 51 9.85 -5.01 -1.20
C ALA A 51 9.56 -6.51 -1.31
N TRP A 52 9.04 -7.13 -0.24
CA TRP A 52 8.70 -8.55 -0.24
C TRP A 52 7.53 -8.90 -1.18
N SER A 53 6.55 -8.02 -1.33
CA SER A 53 5.45 -8.24 -2.28
C SER A 53 5.95 -8.34 -3.72
N PHE A 54 6.89 -7.48 -4.11
CA PHE A 54 7.53 -7.55 -5.43
C PHE A 54 8.41 -8.80 -5.62
N LEU A 55 8.90 -9.38 -4.52
CA LEU A 55 9.62 -10.65 -4.53
C LEU A 55 8.69 -11.88 -4.50
N GLY A 56 7.38 -11.67 -4.57
CA GLY A 56 6.38 -12.74 -4.54
C GLY A 56 6.06 -13.26 -3.13
N ARG A 57 6.58 -12.62 -2.08
CA ARG A 57 6.37 -13.00 -0.67
C ARG A 57 5.19 -12.23 -0.07
N VAL A 58 4.00 -12.43 -0.62
CA VAL A 58 2.81 -11.62 -0.29
C VAL A 58 2.35 -11.84 1.15
N ASP A 59 2.37 -13.07 1.66
CA ASP A 59 1.99 -13.36 3.05
C ASP A 59 2.96 -12.71 4.05
N ASP A 60 4.24 -12.73 3.76
CA ASP A 60 5.25 -12.03 4.57
C ASP A 60 5.05 -10.50 4.52
N ALA A 61 4.68 -9.97 3.36
CA ALA A 61 4.35 -8.56 3.20
C ALA A 61 3.15 -8.15 4.07
N ILE A 62 2.10 -8.96 4.11
CA ILE A 62 0.95 -8.73 5.00
C ILE A 62 1.36 -8.76 6.47
N ALA A 63 2.19 -9.73 6.85
CA ALA A 63 2.70 -9.82 8.23
C ALA A 63 3.49 -8.56 8.63
N GLU A 64 4.31 -8.02 7.74
CA GLU A 64 5.04 -6.76 8.00
C GLU A 64 4.11 -5.55 8.13
N CYS A 65 3.05 -5.49 7.32
CA CYS A 65 2.03 -4.45 7.47
C CYS A 65 1.33 -4.51 8.84
N HIS A 66 1.06 -5.69 9.38
CA HIS A 66 0.53 -5.84 10.74
C HIS A 66 1.52 -5.31 11.81
N LYS A 67 2.81 -5.53 11.64
CA LYS A 67 3.84 -4.95 12.51
C LYS A 67 3.87 -3.43 12.41
N ALA A 68 3.73 -2.88 11.21
CA ALA A 68 3.64 -1.44 10.99
C ALA A 68 2.45 -0.83 11.76
N ILE A 69 1.29 -1.46 11.69
CA ILE A 69 0.08 -1.03 12.40
C ILE A 69 0.27 -1.09 13.92
N ALA A 70 0.98 -2.11 14.42
CA ALA A 70 1.31 -2.21 15.85
C ALA A 70 2.22 -1.08 16.33
N VAL A 71 3.14 -0.60 15.48
CA VAL A 71 4.04 0.52 15.78
C VAL A 71 3.30 1.86 15.74
N ASP A 72 2.49 2.09 14.71
CA ASP A 72 1.70 3.32 14.55
C ASP A 72 0.34 3.00 13.88
N PRO A 73 -0.73 2.83 14.69
CA PRO A 73 -2.06 2.55 14.17
C PRO A 73 -2.67 3.69 13.34
N ASP A 74 -2.16 4.90 13.44
CA ASP A 74 -2.65 6.07 12.70
C ASP A 74 -2.05 6.20 11.29
N PHE A 75 -1.02 5.42 10.98
CA PHE A 75 -0.39 5.39 9.66
C PHE A 75 -1.24 4.55 8.70
N GLY A 76 -1.78 5.19 7.64
CA GLY A 76 -2.76 4.57 6.75
C GLY A 76 -2.21 3.63 5.70
N ASN A 77 -0.95 3.81 5.28
CA ASN A 77 -0.33 3.05 4.19
C ASN A 77 -0.42 1.52 4.38
N PRO A 78 -0.08 0.93 5.57
CA PRO A 78 -0.14 -0.51 5.72
C PRO A 78 -1.57 -1.08 5.62
N TYR A 79 -2.60 -0.33 5.98
CA TYR A 79 -3.99 -0.76 5.81
C TYR A 79 -4.36 -0.90 4.32
N ASN A 80 -3.99 0.10 3.50
CA ASN A 80 -4.20 0.02 2.06
C ASN A 80 -3.38 -1.12 1.44
N ASP A 81 -2.15 -1.29 1.87
CA ASP A 81 -1.26 -2.32 1.33
C ASP A 81 -1.78 -3.73 1.64
N ILE A 82 -2.27 -3.98 2.86
CA ILE A 82 -2.97 -5.24 3.18
C ILE A 82 -4.15 -5.46 2.22
N GLY A 83 -4.97 -4.43 2.01
CA GLY A 83 -6.08 -4.50 1.05
C GLY A 83 -5.62 -4.88 -0.35
N ALA A 84 -4.58 -4.23 -0.86
CA ALA A 84 -4.00 -4.51 -2.18
C ALA A 84 -3.44 -5.94 -2.27
N TYR A 85 -2.73 -6.41 -1.25
CA TYR A 85 -2.17 -7.77 -1.20
C TYR A 85 -3.26 -8.83 -1.11
N LEU A 86 -4.33 -8.59 -0.36
CA LEU A 86 -5.48 -9.50 -0.32
C LEU A 86 -6.18 -9.60 -1.67
N ILE A 87 -6.31 -8.50 -2.40
CA ILE A 87 -6.83 -8.50 -3.78
C ILE A 87 -5.93 -9.36 -4.69
N GLU A 88 -4.62 -9.19 -4.59
CA GLU A 88 -3.65 -10.00 -5.36
C GLU A 88 -3.78 -11.50 -5.07
N LEU A 89 -4.08 -11.86 -3.82
CA LEU A 89 -4.35 -13.25 -3.42
C LEU A 89 -5.77 -13.75 -3.79
N GLY A 90 -6.59 -12.94 -4.44
CA GLY A 90 -7.98 -13.27 -4.78
C GLY A 90 -8.95 -13.18 -3.60
N ARG A 91 -8.53 -12.62 -2.47
CA ARG A 91 -9.30 -12.49 -1.23
C ARG A 91 -9.98 -11.11 -1.16
N HIS A 92 -10.80 -10.82 -2.16
CA HIS A 92 -11.40 -9.49 -2.37
C HIS A 92 -12.30 -9.04 -1.22
N ASP A 93 -13.13 -9.93 -0.67
CA ASP A 93 -14.05 -9.57 0.41
C ASP A 93 -13.31 -9.20 1.70
N GLU A 94 -12.21 -9.88 1.98
CA GLU A 94 -11.38 -9.58 3.14
C GLU A 94 -10.62 -8.26 2.99
N ALA A 95 -10.35 -7.81 1.76
CA ALA A 95 -9.67 -6.54 1.49
C ALA A 95 -10.51 -5.32 1.91
N VAL A 96 -11.83 -5.39 1.77
CA VAL A 96 -12.74 -4.24 1.95
C VAL A 96 -12.59 -3.56 3.32
N PRO A 97 -12.62 -4.24 4.46
CA PRO A 97 -12.46 -3.59 5.77
C PRO A 97 -11.12 -2.86 5.91
N TRP A 98 -10.05 -3.41 5.34
CA TRP A 98 -8.71 -2.80 5.39
C TRP A 98 -8.64 -1.52 4.57
N LEU A 99 -9.20 -1.53 3.36
CA LEU A 99 -9.28 -0.35 2.50
C LEU A 99 -10.09 0.76 3.15
N LYS A 100 -11.21 0.43 3.80
CA LYS A 100 -12.03 1.40 4.55
C LYS A 100 -11.27 2.00 5.74
N LYS A 101 -10.50 1.22 6.46
CA LYS A 101 -9.62 1.72 7.54
C LYS A 101 -8.56 2.68 6.99
N ALA A 102 -7.97 2.39 5.84
CA ALA A 102 -7.02 3.28 5.19
C ALA A 102 -7.65 4.65 4.86
N MET A 103 -8.89 4.67 4.37
CA MET A 103 -9.60 5.90 4.04
C MET A 103 -9.80 6.84 5.23
N THR A 104 -9.92 6.30 6.44
CA THR A 104 -10.17 7.05 7.68
C THR A 104 -8.91 7.25 8.53
N ALA A 105 -7.77 6.76 8.08
CA ALA A 105 -6.52 6.89 8.83
C ALA A 105 -6.11 8.36 8.98
N VAL A 106 -5.60 8.71 10.15
CA VAL A 106 -5.21 10.09 10.50
C VAL A 106 -4.07 10.58 9.61
N ARG A 107 -3.08 9.72 9.39
CA ARG A 107 -1.87 10.05 8.64
C ARG A 107 -1.74 9.11 7.43
N TYR A 108 -2.23 9.56 6.27
CA TYR A 108 -2.13 8.82 5.02
C TYR A 108 -2.04 9.74 3.80
N GLU A 109 -1.00 9.56 3.03
CA GLU A 109 -0.82 10.06 1.68
C GLU A 109 -0.14 8.96 0.85
N PRO A 110 -0.57 8.70 -0.39
CA PRO A 110 -1.66 9.34 -1.14
C PRO A 110 -3.04 8.67 -0.93
N ARG A 111 -4.05 9.48 -0.63
CA ARG A 111 -5.41 9.02 -0.22
C ARG A 111 -6.27 8.43 -1.33
N HIS A 112 -5.85 8.50 -2.57
CA HIS A 112 -6.62 7.97 -3.70
C HIS A 112 -6.50 6.45 -3.86
N TYR A 113 -5.42 5.83 -3.41
CA TYR A 113 -5.20 4.39 -3.59
C TYR A 113 -6.25 3.48 -2.95
N PRO A 114 -6.78 3.73 -1.75
CA PRO A 114 -7.85 2.90 -1.20
C PRO A 114 -9.11 2.90 -2.08
N HIS A 115 -9.47 4.04 -2.67
CA HIS A 115 -10.59 4.15 -3.61
C HIS A 115 -10.34 3.37 -4.89
N LEU A 116 -9.13 3.47 -5.46
CA LEU A 116 -8.73 2.69 -6.64
C LEU A 116 -8.79 1.18 -6.37
N ASN A 117 -8.29 0.75 -5.22
CA ASN A 117 -8.31 -0.65 -4.83
C ASN A 117 -9.75 -1.14 -4.57
N LEU A 118 -10.59 -0.31 -3.94
CA LEU A 118 -12.00 -0.64 -3.74
C LEU A 118 -12.75 -0.75 -5.07
N ALA A 119 -12.43 0.12 -6.04
CA ALA A 119 -12.96 -0.01 -7.40
C ALA A 119 -12.62 -1.38 -8.01
N ARG A 120 -11.39 -1.87 -7.83
CA ARG A 120 -10.98 -3.20 -8.29
C ARG A 120 -11.81 -4.32 -7.67
N VAL A 121 -12.14 -4.22 -6.39
CA VAL A 121 -13.04 -5.16 -5.71
C VAL A 121 -14.42 -5.14 -6.35
N HIS A 122 -14.99 -3.95 -6.58
CA HIS A 122 -16.31 -3.81 -7.20
C HIS A 122 -16.32 -4.30 -8.66
N LEU A 123 -15.26 -4.02 -9.45
CA LEU A 123 -15.10 -4.57 -10.79
C LEU A 123 -15.10 -6.10 -10.79
N HIS A 124 -14.40 -6.70 -9.84
CA HIS A 124 -14.38 -8.16 -9.68
C HIS A 124 -15.76 -8.73 -9.35
N ARG A 125 -16.55 -8.02 -8.54
CA ARG A 125 -17.93 -8.40 -8.16
C ARG A 125 -18.97 -8.07 -9.23
N LEU A 126 -18.58 -7.43 -10.32
CA LEU A 126 -19.46 -6.90 -11.37
C LEU A 126 -20.45 -5.82 -10.88
N ASP A 127 -20.09 -5.13 -9.78
CA ASP A 127 -20.83 -4.01 -9.21
C ASP A 127 -20.45 -2.72 -9.93
N TRP A 128 -20.90 -2.55 -11.17
CA TRP A 128 -20.43 -1.51 -12.08
C TRP A 128 -20.69 -0.09 -11.55
N ALA A 129 -21.83 0.15 -10.92
CA ALA A 129 -22.16 1.47 -10.37
C ALA A 129 -21.23 1.86 -9.22
N LEU A 130 -20.93 0.93 -8.31
CA LEU A 130 -20.01 1.17 -7.21
C LEU A 130 -18.57 1.30 -7.71
N ALA A 131 -18.18 0.50 -8.71
CA ALA A 131 -16.86 0.62 -9.35
C ALA A 131 -16.68 2.02 -9.97
N GLU A 132 -17.68 2.51 -10.73
CA GLU A 132 -17.65 3.85 -11.32
C GLU A 132 -17.52 4.93 -10.24
N GLN A 133 -18.30 4.84 -9.17
CA GLN A 133 -18.26 5.78 -8.05
C GLN A 133 -16.83 5.87 -7.45
N GLU A 134 -16.21 4.73 -7.17
CA GLU A 134 -14.87 4.70 -6.59
C GLU A 134 -13.79 5.19 -7.57
N LEU A 135 -13.91 4.89 -8.87
CA LEU A 135 -12.99 5.39 -9.89
C LEU A 135 -13.09 6.91 -10.03
N ARG A 136 -14.32 7.46 -10.04
CA ARG A 136 -14.52 8.90 -10.05
C ARG A 136 -13.97 9.56 -8.80
N ARG A 137 -14.17 8.96 -7.63
CA ARG A 137 -13.59 9.46 -6.37
C ARG A 137 -12.07 9.45 -6.41
N THR A 138 -11.46 8.40 -6.97
CA THR A 138 -10.01 8.35 -7.20
C THR A 138 -9.53 9.54 -8.02
N LEU A 139 -10.24 9.86 -9.13
CA LEU A 139 -9.88 10.96 -10.04
C LEU A 139 -10.19 12.35 -9.48
N GLU A 140 -11.13 12.49 -8.55
CA GLU A 140 -11.32 13.73 -7.80
C GLU A 140 -10.10 14.06 -6.94
N ILE A 141 -9.51 13.03 -6.29
CA ILE A 141 -8.34 13.17 -5.42
C ILE A 141 -7.05 13.29 -6.25
N ALA A 142 -6.90 12.45 -7.26
CA ALA A 142 -5.73 12.35 -8.13
C ALA A 142 -6.14 12.33 -9.61
N PRO A 143 -6.35 13.52 -10.23
CA PRO A 143 -6.84 13.60 -11.63
C PRO A 143 -5.93 12.95 -12.66
N ASP A 144 -4.65 12.82 -12.35
CA ASP A 144 -3.60 12.22 -13.19
C ASP A 144 -3.40 10.71 -12.96
N CYS A 145 -4.23 10.09 -12.12
CA CYS A 145 -4.16 8.65 -11.87
C CYS A 145 -4.51 7.85 -13.13
N GLU A 146 -3.50 7.46 -13.89
CA GLU A 146 -3.66 6.74 -15.17
C GLU A 146 -4.41 5.41 -15.05
N PRO A 147 -4.15 4.55 -14.03
CA PRO A 147 -4.93 3.34 -13.86
C PRO A 147 -6.43 3.61 -13.69
N ALA A 148 -6.81 4.63 -12.93
CA ALA A 148 -8.23 4.98 -12.73
C ALA A 148 -8.88 5.52 -14.01
N ARG A 149 -8.17 6.36 -14.77
CA ARG A 149 -8.64 6.86 -16.06
C ARG A 149 -8.92 5.71 -17.04
N ARG A 150 -7.99 4.78 -17.12
CA ARG A 150 -8.08 3.64 -18.02
C ARG A 150 -9.24 2.72 -17.65
N GLU A 151 -9.38 2.38 -16.38
CA GLU A 151 -10.47 1.51 -15.92
C GLU A 151 -11.84 2.20 -16.07
N LEU A 152 -11.95 3.48 -15.77
CA LEU A 152 -13.18 4.23 -15.97
C LEU A 152 -13.55 4.30 -17.46
N GLY A 153 -12.59 4.55 -18.34
CA GLY A 153 -12.80 4.54 -19.79
C GLY A 153 -13.32 3.21 -20.30
N ARG A 154 -12.74 2.09 -19.84
CA ARG A 154 -13.20 0.72 -20.18
C ARG A 154 -14.61 0.46 -19.69
N LEU A 155 -14.92 0.89 -18.46
CA LEU A 155 -16.23 0.70 -17.87
C LEU A 155 -17.31 1.46 -18.64
N LEU A 156 -17.07 2.74 -18.94
CA LEU A 156 -18.01 3.57 -19.71
C LEU A 156 -18.22 3.06 -21.12
N ALA A 157 -17.17 2.60 -21.79
CA ALA A 157 -17.25 2.03 -23.14
C ALA A 157 -18.08 0.74 -23.21
N LYS A 158 -18.17 0.00 -22.10
CA LYS A 158 -18.96 -1.24 -22.01
C LYS A 158 -20.48 -0.99 -22.05
N PHE A 159 -20.92 0.18 -21.60
CA PHE A 159 -22.34 0.53 -21.45
C PHE A 159 -22.83 1.63 -22.43
N ASN A 160 -21.97 2.10 -23.32
CA ASN A 160 -22.27 2.98 -24.42
C ASN A 160 -22.18 2.21 -25.74
#